data_aa852599bc6dd34aaf52740f93db94f9
#
_entry.id   aa852599bc6dd34aaf52740f93db94f9
#
_cell.length_a   1.000
_cell.length_b   1.000
_cell.length_c   1.000
_cell.angle_alpha   90.00
_cell.angle_beta   90.00
_cell.angle_gamma   90.00
#
_symmetry.space_group_name_H-M   'P 1'
#
loop_
_entity.id
_entity.type
_entity.pdbx_description
1 polymer ?
#
loop_
_entity_poly.entity_id
_entity_poly.type
_entity_poly.pdbx_seq_one_letter_code
_entity_poly.pdbx_strand_id
1 'polypeptide(L)'
;MAYFAELNSNNKVLRVISINNNVVLNDEGVESESKGIEFCKSLYGQNTIWIQTSYNNRIRKQFAVIGDTYDPIKDIFIRKQPYYPSSWTLNSNNDWEPPFPKPPSVFTFNNKLYEVYTTWDEANMRFVGKNKNSISIFECKSSPPIWSLIDGFDENSEQVISALVTWEIK
;
A
#
# COMPACT_ATOMS: atom_id res chain seq x y z
N MET A 1 -13.49 4.01 20.65
CA MET A 1 -12.38 4.97 20.56
C MET A 1 -12.46 5.69 19.23
N ALA A 2 -12.50 7.01 19.27
CA ALA A 2 -12.36 7.87 18.10
C ALA A 2 -10.88 8.19 17.87
N TYR A 3 -10.47 8.38 16.62
CA TYR A 3 -9.07 8.63 16.26
C TYR A 3 -8.98 9.94 15.47
N PHE A 4 -7.94 10.74 15.79
CA PHE A 4 -7.70 12.02 15.14
C PHE A 4 -6.23 12.13 14.72
N ALA A 5 -6.02 12.60 13.49
CA ALA A 5 -4.72 12.89 12.94
C ALA A 5 -4.43 14.39 13.02
N GLU A 6 -3.29 14.77 13.59
CA GLU A 6 -2.77 16.12 13.52
C GLU A 6 -2.02 16.31 12.19
N LEU A 7 -2.30 17.41 11.52
CA LEU A 7 -1.68 17.78 10.26
C LEU A 7 -0.78 19.01 10.42
N ASN A 8 0.29 19.06 9.62
CA ASN A 8 1.03 20.31 9.43
C ASN A 8 0.37 21.18 8.33
N SER A 9 0.94 22.36 8.06
CA SER A 9 0.45 23.29 7.02
C SER A 9 0.47 22.73 5.60
N ASN A 10 1.20 21.62 5.35
CA ASN A 10 1.26 20.92 4.06
C ASN A 10 0.39 19.66 4.05
N ASN A 11 -0.58 19.56 4.96
CA ASN A 11 -1.48 18.42 5.13
C ASN A 11 -0.80 17.07 5.42
N LYS A 12 0.44 17.08 5.91
CA LYS A 12 1.12 15.84 6.33
C LYS A 12 0.75 15.49 7.77
N VAL A 13 0.48 14.21 8.00
CA VAL A 13 0.17 13.67 9.32
C VAL A 13 1.41 13.70 10.20
N LEU A 14 1.33 14.43 11.31
CA LEU A 14 2.37 14.56 12.34
C LEU A 14 2.23 13.49 13.41
N ARG A 15 1.00 13.23 13.84
CA ARG A 15 0.65 12.20 14.84
C ARG A 15 -0.79 11.74 14.65
N VAL A 16 -1.10 10.60 15.25
CA VAL A 16 -2.48 10.12 15.39
C VAL A 16 -2.71 9.79 16.87
N ILE A 17 -3.82 10.25 17.40
CA ILE A 17 -4.23 9.99 18.79
C ILE A 17 -5.58 9.30 18.82
N SER A 18 -5.82 8.56 19.89
CA SER A 18 -7.13 8.00 20.21
C SER A 18 -7.73 8.76 21.38
N ILE A 19 -9.02 9.07 21.29
CA ILE A 19 -9.79 9.69 22.37
C ILE A 19 -11.02 8.86 22.68
N ASN A 20 -11.54 9.05 23.90
CA ASN A 20 -12.75 8.32 24.33
C ASN A 20 -13.95 8.78 23.48
N ASN A 21 -14.80 7.83 23.08
CA ASN A 21 -15.99 8.15 22.28
C ASN A 21 -16.91 9.17 22.98
N ASN A 22 -17.01 9.13 24.32
CA ASN A 22 -17.86 10.08 25.06
C ASN A 22 -17.45 11.54 24.87
N VAL A 23 -16.17 11.80 24.49
CA VAL A 23 -15.66 13.16 24.29
C VAL A 23 -16.07 13.73 22.93
N VAL A 24 -16.40 12.86 21.98
CA VAL A 24 -16.78 13.25 20.61
C VAL A 24 -18.30 13.30 20.41
N LEU A 25 -19.09 13.04 21.45
CA LEU A 25 -20.54 13.12 21.33
C LEU A 25 -21.00 14.59 21.35
N ASN A 26 -21.96 14.91 20.48
CA ASN A 26 -22.70 16.16 20.53
C ASN A 26 -23.82 16.08 21.61
N ASP A 27 -24.58 17.14 21.75
CA ASP A 27 -25.68 17.25 22.76
C ASP A 27 -26.80 16.23 22.52
N GLU A 28 -26.87 15.64 21.31
CA GLU A 28 -27.83 14.61 20.93
C GLU A 28 -27.27 13.18 21.14
N GLY A 29 -26.03 13.05 21.65
CA GLY A 29 -25.37 11.78 21.86
C GLY A 29 -24.83 11.15 20.58
N VAL A 30 -24.70 11.91 19.47
CA VAL A 30 -24.19 11.47 18.18
C VAL A 30 -22.71 11.85 18.05
N GLU A 31 -21.89 10.97 17.47
CA GLU A 31 -20.48 11.25 17.20
C GLU A 31 -20.33 12.46 16.26
N SER A 32 -19.49 13.42 16.68
CA SER A 32 -19.24 14.68 15.99
C SER A 32 -17.74 14.92 15.87
N GLU A 33 -17.26 15.00 14.64
CA GLU A 33 -15.86 15.32 14.36
C GLU A 33 -15.45 16.68 14.93
N SER A 34 -16.35 17.69 14.87
CA SER A 34 -16.04 19.02 15.43
C SER A 34 -15.78 18.99 16.92
N LYS A 35 -16.54 18.21 17.70
CA LYS A 35 -16.30 18.02 19.14
C LYS A 35 -14.93 17.38 19.41
N GLY A 36 -14.57 16.38 18.62
CA GLY A 36 -13.24 15.77 18.70
C GLY A 36 -12.10 16.72 18.33
N ILE A 37 -12.29 17.55 17.31
CA ILE A 37 -11.32 18.59 16.92
C ILE A 37 -11.17 19.64 18.04
N GLU A 38 -12.26 20.13 18.62
CA GLU A 38 -12.25 21.05 19.75
C GLU A 38 -11.46 20.48 20.94
N PHE A 39 -11.71 19.21 21.26
CA PHE A 39 -10.98 18.51 22.32
C PHE A 39 -9.48 18.39 22.01
N CYS A 40 -9.10 17.98 20.79
CA CYS A 40 -7.71 17.92 20.38
C CYS A 40 -7.03 19.29 20.49
N LYS A 41 -7.68 20.36 20.02
CA LYS A 41 -7.17 21.72 20.12
C LYS A 41 -7.04 22.22 21.56
N SER A 42 -7.91 21.78 22.46
CA SER A 42 -7.79 22.13 23.89
C SER A 42 -6.53 21.51 24.54
N LEU A 43 -6.09 20.33 24.05
CA LEU A 43 -4.92 19.64 24.58
C LEU A 43 -3.59 20.08 23.91
N TYR A 44 -3.63 20.36 22.61
CA TYR A 44 -2.41 20.55 21.82
C TYR A 44 -2.24 21.97 21.29
N GLY A 45 -3.23 22.84 21.48
CA GLY A 45 -3.20 24.26 21.11
C GLY A 45 -4.18 24.59 19.98
N GLN A 46 -4.71 25.83 20.04
CA GLN A 46 -5.76 26.29 19.13
C GLN A 46 -5.34 26.38 17.65
N ASN A 47 -4.04 26.52 17.40
CA ASN A 47 -3.50 26.63 16.05
C ASN A 47 -3.20 25.29 15.39
N THR A 48 -3.49 24.16 16.06
CA THR A 48 -3.29 22.82 15.50
C THR A 48 -4.43 22.44 14.53
N ILE A 49 -4.11 21.65 13.54
CA ILE A 49 -5.05 21.19 12.51
C ILE A 49 -5.31 19.70 12.77
N TRP A 50 -6.58 19.35 12.94
CA TRP A 50 -6.99 17.97 13.26
C TRP A 50 -8.05 17.48 12.29
N ILE A 51 -7.95 16.21 11.89
CA ILE A 51 -8.90 15.52 11.03
C ILE A 51 -9.18 14.15 11.64
N GLN A 52 -10.45 13.77 11.71
CA GLN A 52 -10.84 12.45 12.19
C GLN A 52 -10.36 11.36 11.23
N THR A 53 -9.98 10.21 11.78
CA THR A 53 -9.61 9.02 10.99
C THR A 53 -10.25 7.78 11.60
N SER A 54 -10.38 6.69 10.83
CA SER A 54 -11.02 5.46 11.29
C SER A 54 -10.09 4.27 11.19
N TYR A 55 -9.84 3.60 12.32
CA TYR A 55 -9.03 2.38 12.37
C TYR A 55 -9.55 1.27 11.43
N ASN A 56 -10.87 1.22 11.21
CA ASN A 56 -11.52 0.25 10.33
C ASN A 56 -11.71 0.78 8.89
N ASN A 57 -11.02 1.86 8.50
CA ASN A 57 -11.09 2.48 7.16
C ASN A 57 -12.52 2.85 6.72
N ARG A 58 -13.39 3.24 7.66
CA ARG A 58 -14.81 3.58 7.37
C ARG A 58 -14.97 4.95 6.76
N ILE A 59 -14.01 5.84 6.99
CA ILE A 59 -13.98 7.20 6.44
C ILE A 59 -12.58 7.47 5.85
N ARG A 60 -12.51 8.40 4.92
CA ARG A 60 -11.27 8.95 4.37
C ARG A 60 -10.32 7.90 3.80
N LYS A 61 -10.90 6.87 3.13
CA LYS A 61 -10.24 5.80 2.41
C LYS A 61 -9.45 4.84 3.32
N GLN A 62 -8.63 5.36 4.24
CA GLN A 62 -7.77 4.54 5.10
C GLN A 62 -7.42 5.24 6.41
N PHE A 63 -7.02 4.45 7.40
CA PHE A 63 -6.51 4.96 8.67
C PHE A 63 -5.25 5.79 8.45
N ALA A 64 -5.20 6.99 9.03
CA ALA A 64 -4.04 7.86 8.94
C ALA A 64 -2.83 7.28 9.67
N VAL A 65 -1.65 7.42 9.06
CA VAL A 65 -0.37 7.05 9.64
C VAL A 65 0.60 8.22 9.53
N ILE A 66 1.52 8.36 10.49
CA ILE A 66 2.52 9.43 10.51
C ILE A 66 3.28 9.51 9.18
N GLY A 67 3.26 10.69 8.59
CA GLY A 67 3.88 10.99 7.29
C GLY A 67 2.97 10.78 6.08
N ASP A 68 1.76 10.24 6.24
CA ASP A 68 0.73 10.26 5.20
C ASP A 68 0.36 11.69 4.84
N THR A 69 -0.22 11.88 3.67
CA THR A 69 -0.75 13.19 3.23
C THR A 69 -2.28 13.13 3.20
N TYR A 70 -2.94 14.12 3.76
CA TYR A 70 -4.38 14.30 3.63
C TYR A 70 -4.68 15.15 2.39
N ASP A 71 -5.54 14.65 1.51
CA ASP A 71 -6.08 15.38 0.37
C ASP A 71 -7.44 15.99 0.76
N PRO A 72 -7.55 17.31 0.98
CA PRO A 72 -8.79 17.93 1.41
C PRO A 72 -9.86 18.03 0.30
N ILE A 73 -9.47 17.89 -0.98
CA ILE A 73 -10.41 17.94 -2.11
C ILE A 73 -11.14 16.61 -2.23
N LYS A 74 -10.41 15.51 -2.05
CA LYS A 74 -10.95 14.14 -2.14
C LYS A 74 -11.42 13.61 -0.79
N ASP A 75 -11.11 14.31 0.31
CA ASP A 75 -11.34 13.90 1.70
C ASP A 75 -10.77 12.49 1.98
N ILE A 76 -9.49 12.27 1.65
CA ILE A 76 -8.81 10.98 1.84
C ILE A 76 -7.41 11.15 2.41
N PHE A 77 -6.92 10.10 3.11
CA PHE A 77 -5.51 9.95 3.43
C PHE A 77 -4.80 9.15 2.35
N ILE A 78 -3.62 9.59 1.93
CA ILE A 78 -2.75 8.97 0.94
C ILE A 78 -1.47 8.55 1.65
N ARG A 79 -1.08 7.26 1.53
CA ARG A 79 0.16 6.73 2.10
C ARG A 79 1.38 7.50 1.61
N LYS A 80 2.34 7.72 2.51
CA LYS A 80 3.63 8.30 2.12
C LYS A 80 4.42 7.34 1.21
N GLN A 81 5.09 7.90 0.23
CA GLN A 81 5.90 7.13 -0.72
C GLN A 81 6.99 6.23 -0.08
N PRO A 82 7.66 6.57 1.07
CA PRO A 82 8.65 5.68 1.68
C PRO A 82 8.18 4.29 2.08
N TYR A 83 6.86 4.02 2.09
CA TYR A 83 6.33 2.68 2.27
C TYR A 83 6.31 1.84 0.98
N TYR A 84 6.59 2.49 -0.16
CA TYR A 84 6.57 1.89 -1.49
C TYR A 84 7.88 2.20 -2.20
N PRO A 85 8.29 1.35 -3.15
CA PRO A 85 9.45 1.63 -4.00
C PRO A 85 9.33 2.98 -4.72
N SER A 86 10.45 3.64 -5.00
CA SER A 86 10.47 4.98 -5.61
C SER A 86 9.94 5.01 -7.05
N SER A 87 9.97 3.86 -7.74
CA SER A 87 9.42 3.67 -9.09
C SER A 87 7.90 3.61 -9.14
N TRP A 88 7.24 3.38 -8.00
CA TRP A 88 5.79 3.29 -7.95
C TRP A 88 5.15 4.67 -8.05
N THR A 89 3.99 4.74 -8.69
CA THR A 89 3.20 5.96 -8.89
C THR A 89 1.78 5.80 -8.34
N LEU A 90 1.12 6.92 -8.06
CA LEU A 90 -0.28 6.89 -7.65
C LEU A 90 -1.18 6.69 -8.88
N ASN A 91 -2.07 5.71 -8.80
CA ASN A 91 -3.13 5.53 -9.79
C ASN A 91 -4.30 6.51 -9.58
N SER A 92 -5.33 6.43 -10.41
CA SER A 92 -6.53 7.28 -10.32
C SER A 92 -7.28 7.17 -8.98
N ASN A 93 -7.12 6.06 -8.27
CA ASN A 93 -7.72 5.82 -6.96
C ASN A 93 -6.82 6.30 -5.80
N ASN A 94 -5.67 6.90 -6.09
CA ASN A 94 -4.62 7.27 -5.13
C ASN A 94 -4.08 6.06 -4.35
N ASP A 95 -3.94 4.92 -5.03
CA ASP A 95 -3.18 3.76 -4.57
C ASP A 95 -1.85 3.73 -5.29
N TRP A 96 -0.80 3.41 -4.55
CA TRP A 96 0.52 3.23 -5.14
C TRP A 96 0.54 1.94 -5.96
N GLU A 97 1.01 2.04 -7.20
CA GLU A 97 1.15 0.89 -8.08
C GLU A 97 2.50 0.87 -8.78
N PRO A 98 3.03 -0.32 -9.09
CA PRO A 98 4.27 -0.48 -9.83
C PRO A 98 4.11 -0.05 -11.28
N PRO A 99 5.25 0.17 -12.01
CA PRO A 99 5.22 0.54 -13.43
C PRO A 99 4.49 -0.46 -14.35
N PHE A 100 4.35 -1.70 -13.92
CA PHE A 100 3.58 -2.74 -14.61
C PHE A 100 2.82 -3.62 -13.62
N PRO A 101 1.75 -4.30 -14.09
CA PRO A 101 0.88 -5.09 -13.22
C PRO A 101 1.66 -6.23 -12.53
N LYS A 102 1.30 -6.48 -11.27
CA LYS A 102 1.87 -7.60 -10.52
C LYS A 102 1.48 -8.91 -11.19
N PRO A 103 2.46 -9.77 -11.53
CA PRO A 103 2.17 -11.07 -12.12
C PRO A 103 1.51 -12.01 -11.10
N PRO A 104 0.73 -12.99 -11.58
CA PRO A 104 0.13 -13.98 -10.70
C PRO A 104 1.18 -14.80 -9.94
N SER A 105 0.83 -15.23 -8.72
CA SER A 105 1.71 -16.05 -7.89
C SER A 105 1.67 -17.55 -8.25
N VAL A 106 0.71 -17.97 -9.09
CA VAL A 106 0.58 -19.35 -9.56
C VAL A 106 0.56 -19.35 -11.08
N PHE A 107 1.37 -20.19 -11.70
CA PHE A 107 1.51 -20.27 -13.16
C PHE A 107 2.04 -21.61 -13.65
N THR A 108 1.88 -21.87 -14.95
CA THR A 108 2.45 -23.04 -15.61
C THR A 108 3.66 -22.67 -16.45
N PHE A 109 4.75 -23.38 -16.26
CA PHE A 109 5.97 -23.25 -17.03
C PHE A 109 6.49 -24.65 -17.38
N ASN A 110 6.82 -24.89 -18.65
CA ASN A 110 7.25 -26.22 -19.14
C ASN A 110 6.30 -27.35 -18.67
N ASN A 111 4.97 -27.15 -18.77
CA ASN A 111 3.92 -28.09 -18.33
C ASN A 111 3.92 -28.42 -16.83
N LYS A 112 4.65 -27.65 -16.02
CA LYS A 112 4.69 -27.80 -14.57
C LYS A 112 4.08 -26.57 -13.88
N LEU A 113 3.27 -26.81 -12.86
CA LEU A 113 2.65 -25.75 -12.06
C LEU A 113 3.65 -25.23 -11.01
N TYR A 114 3.79 -23.90 -10.97
CA TYR A 114 4.63 -23.20 -10.00
C TYR A 114 3.78 -22.32 -9.11
N GLU A 115 4.13 -22.28 -7.83
CA GLU A 115 3.63 -21.29 -6.88
C GLU A 115 4.83 -20.51 -6.33
N VAL A 116 4.80 -19.17 -6.50
CA VAL A 116 5.91 -18.29 -6.17
C VAL A 116 5.54 -17.23 -5.14
N TYR A 117 6.50 -16.88 -4.30
CA TYR A 117 6.45 -15.64 -3.51
C TYR A 117 6.95 -14.50 -4.39
N THR A 118 6.08 -13.55 -4.65
CA THR A 118 6.36 -12.41 -5.52
C THR A 118 6.80 -11.20 -4.69
N THR A 119 7.99 -10.66 -5.01
CA THR A 119 8.55 -9.44 -4.43
C THR A 119 8.93 -8.47 -5.54
N TRP A 120 8.96 -7.17 -5.23
CA TRP A 120 9.47 -6.14 -6.14
C TRP A 120 10.96 -5.93 -5.91
N ASP A 121 11.75 -5.93 -6.99
CA ASP A 121 13.16 -5.59 -7.05
C ASP A 121 13.29 -4.20 -7.68
N GLU A 122 13.41 -3.19 -6.83
CA GLU A 122 13.48 -1.78 -7.25
C GLU A 122 14.69 -1.49 -8.12
N ALA A 123 15.85 -2.06 -7.78
CA ALA A 123 17.10 -1.78 -8.49
C ALA A 123 17.05 -2.23 -9.97
N ASN A 124 16.35 -3.31 -10.24
CA ASN A 124 16.20 -3.87 -11.59
C ASN A 124 14.83 -3.61 -12.21
N MET A 125 13.96 -2.84 -11.55
CA MET A 125 12.62 -2.49 -12.00
C MET A 125 11.82 -3.73 -12.43
N ARG A 126 11.72 -4.73 -11.56
CA ARG A 126 11.10 -6.02 -11.89
C ARG A 126 10.39 -6.66 -10.70
N PHE A 127 9.42 -7.53 -10.97
CA PHE A 127 8.97 -8.52 -10.02
C PHE A 127 9.90 -9.74 -10.02
N VAL A 128 10.18 -10.27 -8.84
CA VAL A 128 10.92 -11.51 -8.63
C VAL A 128 10.00 -12.51 -7.96
N GLY A 129 9.87 -13.70 -8.56
CA GLY A 129 9.12 -14.82 -8.02
C GLY A 129 10.06 -15.92 -7.55
N LYS A 130 10.06 -16.24 -6.26
CA LYS A 130 10.78 -17.39 -5.71
C LYS A 130 9.84 -18.57 -5.54
N ASN A 131 10.17 -19.72 -6.13
CA ASN A 131 9.39 -20.93 -5.93
C ASN A 131 9.49 -21.40 -4.47
N LYS A 132 8.36 -21.81 -3.89
CA LYS A 132 8.29 -22.30 -2.50
C LYS A 132 9.12 -23.57 -2.27
N ASN A 133 9.25 -24.41 -3.29
CA ASN A 133 9.80 -25.77 -3.17
C ASN A 133 11.08 -26.01 -3.97
N SER A 134 11.62 -25.00 -4.65
CA SER A 134 12.82 -25.13 -5.48
C SER A 134 13.66 -23.86 -5.50
N ILE A 135 14.85 -23.98 -6.06
CA ILE A 135 15.80 -22.87 -6.21
C ILE A 135 15.43 -21.95 -7.39
N SER A 136 14.40 -22.30 -8.18
CA SER A 136 14.02 -21.53 -9.36
C SER A 136 13.54 -20.12 -8.99
N ILE A 137 14.15 -19.13 -9.64
CA ILE A 137 13.81 -17.72 -9.49
C ILE A 137 13.33 -17.20 -10.84
N PHE A 138 12.15 -16.58 -10.84
CA PHE A 138 11.54 -16.00 -12.02
C PHE A 138 11.55 -14.48 -11.93
N GLU A 139 11.58 -13.80 -13.08
CA GLU A 139 11.42 -12.35 -13.17
C GLU A 139 10.27 -11.98 -14.12
N CYS A 140 9.67 -10.81 -13.88
CA CYS A 140 8.71 -10.19 -14.78
C CYS A 140 8.99 -8.69 -14.88
N LYS A 141 9.16 -8.20 -16.11
CA LYS A 141 9.46 -6.80 -16.46
C LYS A 141 8.49 -6.22 -17.49
N SER A 142 7.35 -6.86 -17.72
CA SER A 142 6.49 -6.55 -18.87
C SER A 142 5.05 -6.28 -18.52
N SER A 143 4.37 -5.59 -19.46
CA SER A 143 2.91 -5.44 -19.50
C SER A 143 2.43 -5.89 -20.90
N PRO A 144 1.59 -6.94 -21.05
CA PRO A 144 1.07 -7.79 -19.97
C PRO A 144 2.18 -8.55 -19.22
N PRO A 145 1.94 -8.95 -17.96
CA PRO A 145 2.96 -9.57 -17.14
C PRO A 145 3.35 -10.97 -17.67
N ILE A 146 4.64 -11.14 -17.92
CA ILE A 146 5.23 -12.39 -18.42
C ILE A 146 6.34 -12.80 -17.44
N TRP A 147 6.27 -14.02 -16.93
CA TRP A 147 7.35 -14.60 -16.15
C TRP A 147 8.45 -15.20 -17.05
N SER A 148 9.70 -14.93 -16.71
CA SER A 148 10.88 -15.59 -17.28
C SER A 148 11.78 -16.09 -16.16
N LEU A 149 12.58 -17.12 -16.43
CA LEU A 149 13.64 -17.51 -15.50
C LEU A 149 14.74 -16.45 -15.49
N ILE A 150 15.30 -16.18 -14.31
CA ILE A 150 16.50 -15.34 -14.21
C ILE A 150 17.70 -16.17 -14.65
N ASP A 151 18.55 -15.58 -15.49
CA ASP A 151 19.79 -16.23 -15.94
C ASP A 151 20.62 -16.71 -14.73
N GLY A 152 21.09 -17.95 -14.78
CA GLY A 152 21.80 -18.59 -13.69
C GLY A 152 20.96 -19.50 -12.80
N PHE A 153 19.65 -19.55 -13.00
CA PHE A 153 18.75 -20.43 -12.26
C PHE A 153 17.99 -21.35 -13.22
N ASP A 154 17.98 -22.63 -12.95
CA ASP A 154 17.14 -23.60 -13.66
C ASP A 154 16.09 -24.23 -12.75
N GLU A 155 15.14 -24.94 -13.36
CA GLU A 155 14.07 -25.62 -12.62
C GLU A 155 14.56 -26.89 -11.88
N ASN A 156 15.75 -27.38 -12.22
CA ASN A 156 16.35 -28.61 -11.72
C ASN A 156 17.73 -28.42 -11.07
N SER A 157 18.20 -27.19 -10.91
CA SER A 157 19.58 -26.85 -10.48
C SER A 157 20.69 -27.22 -11.50
N GLU A 158 20.34 -27.54 -12.75
CA GLU A 158 21.32 -28.14 -13.68
C GLU A 158 21.63 -27.34 -14.94
N GLN A 159 21.00 -26.27 -15.27
CA GLN A 159 21.45 -25.27 -16.27
C GLN A 159 20.41 -24.22 -16.62
N VAL A 160 20.90 -23.03 -16.92
CA VAL A 160 20.16 -21.82 -17.26
C VAL A 160 19.40 -21.97 -18.55
N ILE A 161 18.09 -21.78 -18.52
CA ILE A 161 17.32 -21.51 -19.71
C ILE A 161 16.50 -20.24 -19.46
N SER A 162 16.82 -19.17 -20.18
CA SER A 162 15.96 -17.99 -20.29
C SER A 162 14.77 -18.37 -21.16
N ALA A 163 13.59 -18.50 -20.57
CA ALA A 163 12.39 -18.79 -21.29
C ALA A 163 11.26 -17.84 -20.84
N LEU A 164 10.56 -17.28 -21.81
CA LEU A 164 9.40 -16.42 -21.60
C LEU A 164 8.16 -17.27 -21.27
N VAL A 165 7.49 -16.92 -20.19
CA VAL A 165 6.23 -17.55 -19.80
C VAL A 165 5.10 -16.59 -20.03
N THR A 166 4.24 -16.88 -20.98
CA THR A 166 3.03 -16.12 -21.26
C THR A 166 1.85 -16.61 -20.42
N TRP A 167 1.07 -15.67 -19.91
CA TRP A 167 -0.17 -15.93 -19.18
C TRP A 167 -1.35 -15.94 -20.13
N GLU A 168 -2.12 -17.00 -20.12
CA GLU A 168 -3.50 -16.94 -20.59
C GLU A 168 -4.37 -16.54 -19.39
N ILE A 169 -4.97 -15.35 -19.47
CA ILE A 169 -6.02 -14.91 -18.55
C ILE A 169 -7.27 -15.73 -18.92
N LYS A 170 -7.66 -16.64 -18.07
CA LYS A 170 -8.98 -17.28 -18.16
C LYS A 170 -10.00 -16.46 -17.40
#